data_f08f5bc45a3d0adc1aad46ba9a8a5b5f
#
_entry.id   f08f5bc45a3d0adc1aad46ba9a8a5b5f
#
_cell.length_a   1.000
_cell.length_b   1.000
_cell.length_c   1.000
_cell.angle_alpha   90.00
_cell.angle_beta   90.00
_cell.angle_gamma   90.00
#
_symmetry.space_group_name_H-M   'P 1'
#
loop_
_entity.id
_entity.type
_entity.pdbx_description
1 polymer ?
#
loop_
_entity_poly.entity_id
_entity_poly.type
_entity_poly.pdbx_seq_one_letter_code
_entity_poly.pdbx_strand_id
1 'polypeptide(L)'
;ITAFYIYFPSESMHNRPKNAVTGYEYNGINFWNLSFVQMENKYKMPLYASEKIWKQVGATIKPEFKKKGYPIFYWFKKKYTRSKLVDTTNLDNPDNFYMRMHLRVTYGFNADQVDLTNSSWSYPKIEKRKNKVKDNLAVFNFVDNQKGLILKHSNEARCYYAPELDYIHMTNKSNFVDTKNNTCASFEYYSTLLHELVHWTGHKTRTDRFKKNLNLFDEDKRKEYALEELIAEIGANLLCIDFDMQKKVNDNSIAYLKSWIKALESDTVFIEKALSQSWKAIEYLKGNLKENKAVKTA
;
A
#
# COMPACT_ATOMS: atom_id res chain seq x y z
N ILE A 1 9.89 16.65 -2.38
CA ILE A 1 8.64 15.86 -2.48
C ILE A 1 9.02 14.48 -2.01
N THR A 2 8.67 14.17 -0.80
CA THR A 2 8.84 12.86 -0.21
C THR A 2 7.93 11.91 -0.99
N ALA A 3 8.49 10.98 -1.73
CA ALA A 3 7.73 9.85 -2.24
C ALA A 3 7.19 9.13 -1.02
N PHE A 4 5.92 9.32 -0.71
CA PHE A 4 5.26 8.65 0.39
C PHE A 4 4.95 7.23 -0.05
N TYR A 5 5.91 6.33 0.14
CA TYR A 5 5.56 4.94 0.30
C TYR A 5 4.86 4.85 1.65
N ILE A 6 3.54 4.75 1.61
CA ILE A 6 2.78 4.45 2.80
C ILE A 6 2.96 2.96 3.04
N TYR A 7 4.12 2.59 3.60
CA TYR A 7 4.20 1.32 4.29
C TYR A 7 3.29 1.44 5.51
N PHE A 8 2.16 0.79 5.43
CA PHE A 8 1.38 0.56 6.62
C PHE A 8 2.18 -0.42 7.47
N PRO A 9 2.61 -0.07 8.69
CA PRO A 9 3.19 -1.04 9.60
C PRO A 9 2.30 -2.27 9.61
N SER A 10 2.87 -3.43 9.77
CA SER A 10 2.12 -4.69 9.79
C SER A 10 0.95 -4.69 10.78
N GLU A 11 0.99 -3.89 11.85
CA GLU A 11 -0.17 -3.62 12.71
C GLU A 11 -1.26 -2.85 11.97
N SER A 12 -0.96 -1.97 11.03
CA SER A 12 -1.95 -1.25 10.23
C SER A 12 -2.36 -1.99 8.95
N MET A 13 -1.51 -2.87 8.38
CA MET A 13 -1.93 -3.78 7.30
C MET A 13 -2.85 -4.90 7.80
N HIS A 14 -2.72 -5.30 9.07
CA HIS A 14 -3.73 -6.14 9.72
C HIS A 14 -5.03 -5.40 9.95
N ASN A 15 -4.99 -4.08 9.91
CA ASN A 15 -6.10 -3.20 10.07
C ASN A 15 -6.44 -2.50 8.76
N ARG A 16 -6.76 -3.29 7.71
CA ARG A 16 -7.46 -2.71 6.55
C ARG A 16 -8.66 -1.92 7.05
N PRO A 17 -8.95 -0.76 6.45
CA PRO A 17 -10.17 -0.06 6.76
C PRO A 17 -11.35 -1.01 6.67
N LYS A 18 -12.06 -1.19 7.79
CA LYS A 18 -13.19 -2.11 7.91
C LYS A 18 -14.40 -1.39 8.46
N ASN A 19 -15.55 -1.90 8.09
CA ASN A 19 -16.75 -1.55 8.80
C ASN A 19 -16.65 -2.08 10.24
N ALA A 20 -16.73 -1.18 11.21
CA ALA A 20 -16.47 -1.50 12.62
C ALA A 20 -17.44 -2.55 13.18
N VAL A 21 -18.69 -2.57 12.68
CA VAL A 21 -19.74 -3.44 13.19
C VAL A 21 -19.89 -4.71 12.37
N THR A 22 -19.84 -4.60 11.02
CA THR A 22 -20.07 -5.74 10.15
C THR A 22 -18.78 -6.50 9.79
N GLY A 23 -17.61 -5.91 10.05
CA GLY A 23 -16.32 -6.49 9.66
C GLY A 23 -16.00 -6.40 8.16
N TYR A 24 -16.91 -5.81 7.34
CA TYR A 24 -16.69 -5.66 5.90
C TYR A 24 -15.44 -4.85 5.61
N GLU A 25 -14.53 -5.37 4.81
CA GLU A 25 -13.29 -4.69 4.41
C GLU A 25 -13.56 -3.73 3.25
N TYR A 26 -13.15 -2.49 3.42
CA TYR A 26 -13.22 -1.49 2.35
C TYR A 26 -12.12 -1.73 1.32
N ASN A 27 -12.49 -1.69 0.04
CA ASN A 27 -11.60 -1.98 -1.09
C ASN A 27 -11.56 -0.81 -2.08
N GLY A 28 -10.61 -0.86 -3.03
CA GLY A 28 -10.47 0.14 -4.08
C GLY A 28 -10.27 1.55 -3.51
N ILE A 29 -10.99 2.52 -4.05
CA ILE A 29 -10.89 3.94 -3.62
C ILE A 29 -11.23 4.13 -2.14
N ASN A 30 -12.13 3.32 -1.58
CA ASN A 30 -12.49 3.42 -0.17
C ASN A 30 -11.34 2.99 0.74
N PHE A 31 -10.59 1.97 0.35
CA PHE A 31 -9.39 1.56 1.07
C PHE A 31 -8.40 2.73 1.17
N TRP A 32 -8.07 3.33 0.04
CA TRP A 32 -7.11 4.43 0.00
C TRP A 32 -7.59 5.65 0.78
N ASN A 33 -8.82 6.10 0.50
CA ASN A 33 -9.38 7.25 1.17
C ASN A 33 -9.38 7.09 2.71
N LEU A 34 -9.90 5.97 3.22
CA LEU A 34 -10.00 5.75 4.65
C LEU A 34 -8.64 5.47 5.31
N SER A 35 -7.67 4.93 4.57
CA SER A 35 -6.30 4.77 5.04
C SER A 35 -5.59 6.11 5.20
N PHE A 36 -5.73 7.03 4.24
CA PHE A 36 -5.20 8.40 4.36
C PHE A 36 -5.82 9.14 5.55
N VAL A 37 -7.15 9.05 5.69
CA VAL A 37 -7.88 9.61 6.84
C VAL A 37 -7.36 9.07 8.17
N GLN A 38 -7.10 7.77 8.24
CA GLN A 38 -6.52 7.11 9.41
C GLN A 38 -5.19 7.74 9.81
N MET A 39 -4.32 7.95 8.84
CA MET A 39 -2.98 8.48 9.07
C MET A 39 -3.00 9.95 9.46
N GLU A 40 -3.76 10.76 8.73
CA GLU A 40 -3.87 12.21 8.97
C GLU A 40 -4.39 12.52 10.38
N ASN A 41 -5.44 11.78 10.79
CA ASN A 41 -6.09 12.01 12.08
C ASN A 41 -5.48 11.16 13.22
N LYS A 42 -4.51 10.28 12.94
CA LYS A 42 -3.86 9.40 13.92
C LYS A 42 -4.85 8.57 14.75
N TYR A 43 -5.94 8.12 14.13
CA TYR A 43 -6.94 7.30 14.80
C TYR A 43 -6.34 5.98 15.29
N LYS A 44 -6.85 5.43 16.39
CA LYS A 44 -6.35 4.19 16.99
C LYS A 44 -6.45 3.00 16.06
N MET A 45 -7.56 2.89 15.32
CA MET A 45 -7.82 1.79 14.40
C MET A 45 -8.59 2.28 13.17
N PRO A 46 -8.39 1.70 11.97
CA PRO A 46 -9.12 2.04 10.75
C PRO A 46 -10.52 1.41 10.72
N LEU A 47 -11.31 1.64 11.74
CA LEU A 47 -12.64 1.10 11.93
C LEU A 47 -13.68 2.19 11.71
N TYR A 48 -14.47 2.05 10.66
CA TYR A 48 -15.44 3.06 10.21
C TYR A 48 -16.82 2.44 10.06
N ALA A 49 -17.86 3.19 10.42
CA ALA A 49 -19.22 2.83 10.09
C ALA A 49 -20.06 4.10 9.85
N SER A 50 -21.17 3.97 9.12
CA SER A 50 -22.12 5.08 9.00
C SER A 50 -22.83 5.34 10.34
N GLU A 51 -23.33 6.56 10.52
CA GLU A 51 -24.07 6.91 11.73
C GLU A 51 -25.23 5.93 12.00
N LYS A 52 -25.92 5.48 10.93
CA LYS A 52 -26.99 4.48 11.05
C LYS A 52 -26.51 3.17 11.65
N ILE A 53 -25.32 2.69 11.23
CA ILE A 53 -24.74 1.44 11.72
C ILE A 53 -24.24 1.62 13.16
N TRP A 54 -23.63 2.75 13.49
CA TRP A 54 -23.22 3.04 14.87
C TRP A 54 -24.43 3.06 15.83
N LYS A 55 -25.55 3.66 15.42
CA LYS A 55 -26.79 3.64 16.21
C LYS A 55 -27.35 2.24 16.47
N GLN A 56 -27.14 1.29 15.55
CA GLN A 56 -27.58 -0.11 15.74
C GLN A 56 -26.90 -0.81 16.90
N VAL A 57 -25.69 -0.38 17.25
CA VAL A 57 -24.93 -0.91 18.40
C VAL A 57 -24.96 0.02 19.60
N GLY A 58 -25.91 0.97 19.64
CA GLY A 58 -26.10 1.89 20.77
C GLY A 58 -25.04 3.01 20.84
N ALA A 59 -24.24 3.19 19.82
CA ALA A 59 -23.21 4.22 19.77
C ALA A 59 -23.72 5.50 19.09
N THR A 60 -23.20 6.66 19.48
CA THR A 60 -23.57 7.96 18.91
C THR A 60 -22.35 8.72 18.44
N ILE A 61 -22.51 9.52 17.37
CA ILE A 61 -21.43 10.38 16.90
C ILE A 61 -21.25 11.54 17.88
N LYS A 62 -20.04 11.78 18.36
CA LYS A 62 -19.72 12.90 19.22
C LYS A 62 -20.08 14.22 18.56
N PRO A 63 -20.63 15.21 19.30
CA PRO A 63 -21.17 16.46 18.71
C PRO A 63 -20.19 17.19 17.79
N GLU A 64 -18.92 17.26 18.15
CA GLU A 64 -17.85 17.92 17.40
C GLU A 64 -17.50 17.25 16.07
N PHE A 65 -17.94 15.98 15.86
CA PHE A 65 -17.69 15.20 14.65
C PHE A 65 -18.93 15.01 13.76
N LYS A 66 -20.12 15.47 14.15
CA LYS A 66 -21.37 15.24 13.38
C LYS A 66 -21.29 15.62 11.90
N LYS A 67 -20.48 16.61 11.54
CA LYS A 67 -20.28 17.06 10.14
C LYS A 67 -18.92 16.61 9.56
N LYS A 68 -18.17 15.75 10.25
CA LYS A 68 -16.83 15.34 9.88
C LYS A 68 -16.76 13.84 9.53
N GLY A 69 -17.80 13.34 8.86
CA GLY A 69 -17.80 12.00 8.29
C GLY A 69 -16.98 11.96 6.99
N TYR A 70 -16.38 10.82 6.72
CA TYR A 70 -15.54 10.60 5.53
C TYR A 70 -16.33 9.89 4.44
N PRO A 71 -16.19 10.31 3.15
CA PRO A 71 -16.96 9.74 2.07
C PRO A 71 -16.57 8.28 1.83
N ILE A 72 -17.57 7.45 1.64
CA ILE A 72 -17.48 6.04 1.27
C ILE A 72 -18.30 5.83 0.01
N PHE A 73 -17.68 5.30 -1.02
CA PHE A 73 -18.22 5.20 -2.37
C PHE A 73 -18.72 3.78 -2.62
N TYR A 74 -19.98 3.66 -3.06
CA TYR A 74 -20.60 2.39 -3.44
C TYR A 74 -21.07 2.44 -4.88
N TRP A 75 -20.51 1.56 -5.69
CA TRP A 75 -20.93 1.36 -7.07
C TRP A 75 -21.90 0.19 -7.14
N PHE A 76 -23.06 0.40 -7.77
CA PHE A 76 -24.04 -0.65 -7.97
C PHE A 76 -24.69 -0.54 -9.35
N LYS A 77 -25.09 -1.68 -9.88
CA LYS A 77 -25.83 -1.77 -11.13
C LYS A 77 -27.32 -1.66 -10.85
N LYS A 78 -28.03 -0.85 -11.63
CA LYS A 78 -29.48 -0.79 -11.61
C LYS A 78 -30.04 -1.14 -12.96
N LYS A 79 -31.07 -2.02 -12.98
CA LYS A 79 -31.77 -2.46 -14.17
C LYS A 79 -32.80 -1.40 -14.58
N TYR A 80 -32.85 -1.08 -15.83
CA TYR A 80 -33.80 -0.13 -16.43
C TYR A 80 -34.47 -0.80 -17.63
N THR A 81 -35.79 -0.56 -17.78
CA THR A 81 -36.55 -0.96 -18.97
C THR A 81 -36.22 -0.01 -20.12
N ARG A 82 -36.05 -0.54 -21.31
CA ARG A 82 -35.93 0.29 -22.51
C ARG A 82 -37.25 1.03 -22.80
N SER A 83 -37.18 2.24 -23.31
CA SER A 83 -38.33 3.06 -23.67
C SER A 83 -39.18 2.43 -24.78
N LYS A 84 -38.54 1.65 -25.67
CA LYS A 84 -39.20 0.76 -26.64
C LYS A 84 -38.76 -0.66 -26.29
N LEU A 85 -39.72 -1.53 -25.97
CA LEU A 85 -39.47 -2.94 -25.73
C LEU A 85 -39.05 -3.61 -27.04
N VAL A 86 -38.02 -4.44 -27.00
CA VAL A 86 -37.56 -5.23 -28.14
C VAL A 86 -38.54 -6.38 -28.38
N ASP A 87 -39.12 -6.93 -27.30
CA ASP A 87 -40.11 -7.96 -27.33
C ASP A 87 -41.25 -7.58 -26.36
N THR A 88 -42.46 -7.34 -26.94
CA THR A 88 -43.67 -6.99 -26.18
C THR A 88 -44.48 -8.22 -25.79
N THR A 89 -44.16 -9.39 -26.35
CA THR A 89 -44.82 -10.68 -26.06
C THR A 89 -44.20 -11.36 -24.84
N ASN A 90 -42.89 -11.12 -24.61
CA ASN A 90 -42.17 -11.59 -23.43
C ASN A 90 -41.57 -10.42 -22.70
N LEU A 91 -42.30 -9.94 -21.66
CA LEU A 91 -41.85 -8.78 -20.84
C LEU A 91 -40.58 -9.03 -20.07
N ASP A 92 -40.23 -10.29 -19.80
CA ASP A 92 -39.00 -10.67 -19.09
C ASP A 92 -37.81 -10.89 -20.04
N ASN A 93 -37.98 -10.67 -21.35
CA ASN A 93 -36.91 -10.78 -22.30
C ASN A 93 -35.72 -9.88 -21.87
N PRO A 94 -34.50 -10.44 -21.69
CA PRO A 94 -33.30 -9.66 -21.29
C PRO A 94 -33.04 -8.45 -22.16
N ASP A 95 -33.38 -8.50 -23.45
CA ASP A 95 -33.16 -7.40 -24.39
C ASP A 95 -34.07 -6.19 -24.14
N ASN A 96 -35.15 -6.36 -23.37
CA ASN A 96 -36.02 -5.26 -22.95
C ASN A 96 -35.39 -4.37 -21.89
N PHE A 97 -34.23 -4.74 -21.35
CA PHE A 97 -33.59 -4.05 -20.24
C PHE A 97 -32.16 -3.63 -20.58
N TYR A 98 -31.63 -2.69 -19.79
CA TYR A 98 -30.23 -2.38 -19.77
C TYR A 98 -29.78 -2.09 -18.33
N MET A 99 -28.51 -2.35 -18.06
CA MET A 99 -27.90 -2.10 -16.75
C MET A 99 -27.14 -0.79 -16.77
N ARG A 100 -27.37 0.06 -15.79
CA ARG A 100 -26.61 1.30 -15.61
C ARG A 100 -25.88 1.28 -14.28
N MET A 101 -24.63 1.72 -14.31
CA MET A 101 -23.84 1.92 -13.10
C MET A 101 -24.26 3.19 -12.38
N HIS A 102 -24.44 3.08 -11.09
CA HIS A 102 -24.73 4.20 -10.20
C HIS A 102 -23.70 4.29 -9.10
N LEU A 103 -23.37 5.52 -8.73
CA LEU A 103 -22.56 5.82 -7.56
C LEU A 103 -23.45 6.34 -6.44
N ARG A 104 -23.34 5.72 -5.26
CA ARG A 104 -23.87 6.24 -4.00
C ARG A 104 -22.69 6.63 -3.12
N VAL A 105 -22.72 7.84 -2.58
CA VAL A 105 -21.80 8.29 -1.55
C VAL A 105 -22.51 8.24 -0.21
N THR A 106 -21.89 7.66 0.78
CA THR A 106 -22.31 7.70 2.18
C THR A 106 -21.14 8.16 3.04
N TYR A 107 -21.40 8.54 4.28
CA TYR A 107 -20.35 9.04 5.16
C TYR A 107 -20.12 8.06 6.30
N GLY A 108 -18.87 7.67 6.50
CA GLY A 108 -18.41 6.85 7.62
C GLY A 108 -17.71 7.69 8.67
N PHE A 109 -17.88 7.31 9.92
CA PHE A 109 -17.21 7.89 11.08
C PHE A 109 -16.28 6.85 11.68
N ASN A 110 -15.06 7.26 12.02
CA ASN A 110 -14.13 6.38 12.71
C ASN A 110 -14.59 6.11 14.15
N ALA A 111 -14.21 4.98 14.70
CA ALA A 111 -14.56 4.62 16.08
C ALA A 111 -14.10 5.65 17.13
N ASP A 112 -13.02 6.39 16.88
CA ASP A 112 -12.55 7.48 17.75
C ASP A 112 -13.46 8.72 17.73
N GLN A 113 -14.31 8.88 16.70
CA GLN A 113 -15.29 9.94 16.57
C GLN A 113 -16.62 9.62 17.24
N VAL A 114 -16.72 8.46 17.90
CA VAL A 114 -17.98 7.91 18.42
C VAL A 114 -17.94 7.84 19.94
N ASP A 115 -19.06 8.18 20.56
CA ASP A 115 -19.32 7.91 21.98
C ASP A 115 -19.83 6.47 22.12
N LEU A 116 -19.09 5.67 22.88
CA LEU A 116 -19.33 4.24 23.10
C LEU A 116 -19.93 3.95 24.50
N THR A 117 -20.28 4.97 25.27
CA THR A 117 -20.69 4.81 26.68
C THR A 117 -21.84 3.82 26.84
N ASN A 118 -22.83 3.86 25.93
CA ASN A 118 -24.00 2.97 25.95
C ASN A 118 -23.96 1.93 24.82
N SER A 119 -22.79 1.67 24.24
CA SER A 119 -22.66 0.80 23.09
C SER A 119 -22.41 -0.66 23.51
N SER A 120 -23.04 -1.58 22.79
CA SER A 120 -22.70 -3.00 22.83
C SER A 120 -21.39 -3.32 22.08
N TRP A 121 -20.88 -2.35 21.28
CA TRP A 121 -19.62 -2.50 20.57
C TRP A 121 -18.46 -1.95 21.38
N SER A 122 -17.33 -2.61 21.30
CA SER A 122 -16.07 -2.17 21.90
C SER A 122 -14.91 -2.37 20.93
N TYR A 123 -13.81 -1.65 21.16
CA TYR A 123 -12.60 -1.87 20.38
C TYR A 123 -12.16 -3.33 20.44
N PRO A 124 -11.79 -3.94 19.30
CA PRO A 124 -11.18 -5.26 19.27
C PRO A 124 -9.94 -5.27 20.16
N LYS A 125 -9.77 -6.31 20.96
CA LYS A 125 -8.52 -6.51 21.72
C LYS A 125 -7.38 -6.73 20.70
N ILE A 126 -6.38 -5.86 20.75
CA ILE A 126 -5.15 -6.04 19.99
C ILE A 126 -4.37 -7.16 20.66
N GLU A 127 -4.37 -8.34 20.08
CA GLU A 127 -3.42 -9.37 20.48
C GLU A 127 -2.02 -8.90 20.06
N LYS A 128 -1.19 -8.54 21.04
CA LYS A 128 0.23 -8.26 20.80
C LYS A 128 0.88 -9.54 20.28
N ARG A 129 0.98 -9.67 18.97
CA ARG A 129 1.71 -10.78 18.36
C ARG A 129 3.19 -10.59 18.60
N LYS A 130 3.87 -11.65 19.03
CA LYS A 130 5.32 -11.64 19.18
C LYS A 130 5.92 -11.47 17.77
N ASN A 131 6.66 -10.42 17.60
CA ASN A 131 7.41 -10.17 16.38
C ASN A 131 8.49 -11.26 16.20
N LYS A 132 8.70 -11.71 14.98
CA LYS A 132 9.66 -12.76 14.63
C LYS A 132 10.47 -12.43 13.39
N VAL A 133 10.86 -11.16 13.16
CA VAL A 133 11.84 -10.88 12.12
C VAL A 133 13.12 -11.63 12.47
N LYS A 134 13.40 -12.68 11.70
CA LYS A 134 14.67 -13.41 11.76
C LYS A 134 15.69 -12.66 10.90
N ASP A 135 16.91 -12.58 11.38
CA ASP A 135 17.96 -11.92 10.62
C ASP A 135 18.30 -12.71 9.34
N ASN A 136 18.32 -11.98 8.22
CA ASN A 136 18.85 -12.46 6.95
C ASN A 136 20.23 -11.80 6.73
N LEU A 137 21.27 -12.52 7.10
CA LEU A 137 22.64 -12.01 7.05
C LEU A 137 23.09 -11.68 5.62
N ALA A 138 22.58 -12.42 4.61
CA ALA A 138 22.95 -12.17 3.21
C ALA A 138 22.43 -10.81 2.75
N VAL A 139 21.13 -10.54 2.98
CA VAL A 139 20.53 -9.24 2.66
C VAL A 139 21.13 -8.13 3.52
N PHE A 140 21.32 -8.38 4.82
CA PHE A 140 21.92 -7.39 5.71
C PHE A 140 23.31 -6.98 5.22
N ASN A 141 24.18 -7.94 4.95
CA ASN A 141 25.53 -7.68 4.45
C ASN A 141 25.52 -6.95 3.09
N PHE A 142 24.61 -7.34 2.19
CA PHE A 142 24.47 -6.67 0.90
C PHE A 142 24.10 -5.19 1.05
N VAL A 143 23.17 -4.89 1.92
CA VAL A 143 22.72 -3.51 2.20
C VAL A 143 23.79 -2.72 2.93
N ASP A 144 24.39 -3.28 4.00
CA ASP A 144 25.41 -2.60 4.82
C ASP A 144 26.69 -2.29 4.05
N ASN A 145 27.00 -3.13 3.06
CA ASN A 145 28.17 -2.93 2.19
C ASN A 145 27.93 -1.95 1.03
N GLN A 146 26.73 -1.35 0.88
CA GLN A 146 26.53 -0.32 -0.14
C GLN A 146 27.31 0.95 0.22
N LYS A 147 28.17 1.41 -0.71
CA LYS A 147 28.95 2.64 -0.53
C LYS A 147 28.04 3.87 -0.52
N GLY A 148 28.12 4.67 0.53
CA GLY A 148 27.37 5.91 0.65
C GLY A 148 25.91 5.76 1.09
N LEU A 149 25.44 4.54 1.38
CA LEU A 149 24.10 4.34 1.92
C LEU A 149 24.02 4.78 3.38
N ILE A 150 23.01 5.59 3.69
CA ILE A 150 22.63 5.94 5.04
C ILE A 150 21.29 5.27 5.33
N LEU A 151 21.27 4.34 6.28
CA LEU A 151 20.06 3.63 6.72
C LEU A 151 19.70 4.07 8.13
N LYS A 152 18.48 4.59 8.31
CA LYS A 152 17.95 5.05 9.60
C LYS A 152 16.78 4.18 10.01
N HIS A 153 16.65 3.93 11.31
CA HIS A 153 15.50 3.24 11.90
C HIS A 153 14.86 4.11 12.98
N SER A 154 13.53 4.11 13.03
CA SER A 154 12.78 4.73 14.12
C SER A 154 11.44 4.02 14.34
N ASN A 155 10.68 4.46 15.35
CA ASN A 155 9.31 4.01 15.58
C ASN A 155 8.28 4.65 14.63
N GLU A 156 8.72 5.50 13.71
CA GLU A 156 7.83 6.05 12.68
C GLU A 156 7.29 4.89 11.82
N ALA A 157 5.98 4.87 11.65
CA ALA A 157 5.27 3.77 10.99
C ALA A 157 5.39 3.79 9.46
N ARG A 158 6.51 4.28 8.91
CA ARG A 158 6.74 4.40 7.46
C ARG A 158 8.13 3.94 7.08
N CYS A 159 8.24 3.35 5.90
CA CYS A 159 9.53 3.12 5.23
C CYS A 159 9.56 3.98 3.98
N TYR A 160 10.68 4.61 3.70
CA TYR A 160 10.83 5.46 2.52
C TYR A 160 12.29 5.77 2.23
N TYR A 161 12.58 6.01 0.97
CA TYR A 161 13.79 6.71 0.56
C TYR A 161 13.54 8.21 0.50
N ALA A 162 14.41 9.02 1.08
CA ALA A 162 14.37 10.48 1.09
C ALA A 162 15.37 11.06 0.08
N PRO A 163 14.95 11.42 -1.16
CA PRO A 163 15.89 11.78 -2.24
C PRO A 163 16.69 13.05 -1.96
N GLU A 164 16.10 14.04 -1.25
CA GLU A 164 16.77 15.31 -0.94
C GLU A 164 17.88 15.17 0.10
N LEU A 165 17.70 14.24 1.03
CA LEU A 165 18.60 13.99 2.15
C LEU A 165 19.42 12.70 1.96
N ASP A 166 19.17 11.99 0.91
CA ASP A 166 19.86 10.78 0.45
C ASP A 166 20.01 9.69 1.52
N TYR A 167 18.92 9.36 2.22
CA TYR A 167 18.89 8.26 3.17
C TYR A 167 17.63 7.41 3.03
N ILE A 168 17.74 6.15 3.44
CA ILE A 168 16.59 5.25 3.60
C ILE A 168 16.16 5.30 5.07
N HIS A 169 14.85 5.45 5.28
CA HIS A 169 14.21 5.28 6.56
C HIS A 169 13.44 3.96 6.59
N MET A 170 13.70 3.15 7.59
CA MET A 170 12.94 1.94 7.90
C MET A 170 12.28 2.08 9.27
N THR A 171 11.04 1.63 9.37
CA THR A 171 10.44 1.43 10.69
C THR A 171 11.14 0.28 11.42
N ASN A 172 11.07 0.27 12.75
CA ASN A 172 11.72 -0.77 13.55
C ASN A 172 11.21 -2.17 13.18
N LYS A 173 12.10 -3.16 13.22
CA LYS A 173 11.76 -4.58 12.98
C LYS A 173 10.57 -5.04 13.83
N SER A 174 10.39 -4.44 15.03
CA SER A 174 9.26 -4.73 15.93
C SER A 174 7.89 -4.41 15.33
N ASN A 175 7.81 -3.60 14.30
CA ASN A 175 6.56 -3.23 13.65
C ASN A 175 6.14 -4.21 12.53
N PHE A 176 7.00 -5.17 12.20
CA PHE A 176 6.71 -6.22 11.23
C PHE A 176 6.25 -7.50 11.95
N VAL A 177 5.13 -8.06 11.56
CA VAL A 177 4.53 -9.23 12.20
C VAL A 177 4.10 -10.28 11.17
N ASP A 178 4.13 -11.54 11.57
CA ASP A 178 3.62 -12.62 10.74
C ASP A 178 2.12 -12.45 10.48
N THR A 179 1.68 -12.60 9.24
CA THR A 179 0.27 -12.49 8.86
C THR A 179 -0.40 -13.86 8.75
N LYS A 180 -1.72 -13.91 8.97
CA LYS A 180 -2.51 -15.14 8.78
C LYS A 180 -2.46 -15.66 7.33
N ASN A 181 -2.18 -14.78 6.37
CA ASN A 181 -2.22 -15.04 4.93
C ASN A 181 -0.83 -15.31 4.33
N ASN A 182 0.07 -15.95 5.08
CA ASN A 182 1.35 -16.49 4.60
C ASN A 182 2.50 -15.51 4.33
N THR A 183 2.45 -14.26 4.75
CA THR A 183 3.66 -13.43 4.75
C THR A 183 4.32 -13.49 6.12
N CYS A 184 5.63 -13.71 6.16
CA CYS A 184 6.38 -13.66 7.41
C CYS A 184 6.99 -12.26 7.60
N ALA A 185 7.07 -11.83 8.86
CA ALA A 185 7.63 -10.53 9.24
C ALA A 185 9.03 -10.29 8.63
N SER A 186 9.84 -11.32 8.55
CA SER A 186 11.18 -11.24 7.94
C SER A 186 11.12 -10.93 6.45
N PHE A 187 10.24 -11.60 5.72
CA PHE A 187 10.07 -11.34 4.29
C PHE A 187 9.59 -9.89 4.07
N GLU A 188 8.56 -9.45 4.81
CA GLU A 188 8.02 -8.09 4.67
C GLU A 188 9.07 -7.03 4.99
N TYR A 189 9.87 -7.21 6.06
CA TYR A 189 10.92 -6.27 6.42
C TYR A 189 11.98 -6.17 5.31
N TYR A 190 12.52 -7.30 4.88
CA TYR A 190 13.62 -7.29 3.90
C TYR A 190 13.18 -6.95 2.49
N SER A 191 11.99 -7.36 2.06
CA SER A 191 11.45 -6.96 0.75
C SER A 191 11.19 -5.46 0.68
N THR A 192 10.69 -4.87 1.76
CA THR A 192 10.52 -3.41 1.88
C THR A 192 11.88 -2.70 1.85
N LEU A 193 12.86 -3.19 2.60
CA LEU A 193 14.21 -2.62 2.61
C LEU A 193 14.85 -2.65 1.21
N LEU A 194 14.70 -3.77 0.48
CA LEU A 194 15.20 -3.90 -0.88
C LEU A 194 14.46 -2.98 -1.86
N HIS A 195 13.16 -2.75 -1.65
CA HIS A 195 12.38 -1.80 -2.44
C HIS A 195 12.91 -0.36 -2.27
N GLU A 196 13.10 0.09 -1.02
CA GLU A 196 13.67 1.41 -0.75
C GLU A 196 15.12 1.53 -1.26
N LEU A 197 15.86 0.42 -1.23
CA LEU A 197 17.23 0.36 -1.78
C LEU A 197 17.24 0.55 -3.30
N VAL A 198 16.25 0.01 -4.02
CA VAL A 198 16.12 0.27 -5.46
C VAL A 198 15.79 1.74 -5.72
N HIS A 199 14.90 2.35 -4.94
CA HIS A 199 14.68 3.80 -5.02
C HIS A 199 15.96 4.59 -4.78
N TRP A 200 16.73 4.23 -3.77
CA TRP A 200 18.01 4.88 -3.45
C TRP A 200 18.95 4.91 -4.65
N THR A 201 18.96 3.88 -5.51
CA THR A 201 19.77 3.90 -6.74
C THR A 201 19.35 4.99 -7.73
N GLY A 202 18.14 5.53 -7.63
CA GLY A 202 17.60 6.55 -8.53
C GLY A 202 18.17 7.94 -8.35
N HIS A 203 18.93 8.20 -7.27
CA HIS A 203 19.51 9.49 -6.99
C HIS A 203 20.44 10.00 -8.12
N LYS A 204 20.54 11.33 -8.26
CA LYS A 204 21.34 12.01 -9.30
C LYS A 204 22.83 11.60 -9.34
N THR A 205 23.39 11.18 -8.22
CA THR A 205 24.77 10.72 -8.11
C THR A 205 24.96 9.24 -8.48
N ARG A 206 23.89 8.52 -8.78
CA ARG A 206 23.88 7.08 -9.10
C ARG A 206 23.33 6.82 -10.49
N THR A 207 22.09 6.40 -10.62
CA THR A 207 21.48 6.13 -11.94
C THR A 207 20.69 7.31 -12.53
N ASP A 208 20.59 8.41 -11.78
CA ASP A 208 19.94 9.67 -12.18
C ASP A 208 18.53 9.50 -12.78
N ARG A 209 17.71 8.68 -12.12
CA ARG A 209 16.34 8.41 -12.60
C ARG A 209 15.33 9.48 -12.18
N PHE A 210 15.59 10.20 -11.07
CA PHE A 210 14.67 11.19 -10.55
C PHE A 210 14.77 12.50 -11.32
N LYS A 211 13.76 12.82 -12.11
CA LYS A 211 13.66 14.13 -12.72
C LYS A 211 13.31 15.20 -11.68
N LYS A 212 13.92 16.37 -11.81
CA LYS A 212 13.64 17.51 -10.92
C LYS A 212 12.17 17.94 -11.05
N ASN A 213 11.50 18.12 -9.88
CA ASN A 213 10.16 18.69 -9.73
C ASN A 213 8.97 17.80 -10.11
N LEU A 214 8.72 16.76 -9.29
CA LEU A 214 7.46 16.01 -9.36
C LEU A 214 6.34 16.79 -8.65
N ASN A 215 5.50 17.48 -9.39
CA ASN A 215 4.23 18.02 -8.88
C ASN A 215 3.11 17.04 -9.21
N LEU A 216 2.58 16.32 -8.22
CA LEU A 216 1.61 15.23 -8.35
C LEU A 216 0.24 15.64 -8.95
N PHE A 217 0.00 16.94 -9.17
CA PHE A 217 -1.19 17.43 -9.85
C PHE A 217 -1.10 17.35 -11.38
N ASP A 218 0.10 17.08 -11.91
CA ASP A 218 0.35 16.92 -13.34
C ASP A 218 0.25 15.44 -13.74
N GLU A 219 -0.48 15.12 -14.80
CA GLU A 219 -0.71 13.74 -15.25
C GLU A 219 0.58 13.05 -15.69
N ASP A 220 1.48 13.76 -16.33
CA ASP A 220 2.78 13.22 -16.76
C ASP A 220 3.65 12.86 -15.56
N LYS A 221 3.57 13.62 -14.48
CA LYS A 221 4.31 13.37 -13.25
C LYS A 221 3.72 12.21 -12.43
N ARG A 222 2.43 11.99 -12.52
CA ARG A 222 1.82 10.76 -11.94
C ARG A 222 2.30 9.52 -12.68
N LYS A 223 2.48 9.59 -14.00
CA LYS A 223 3.06 8.49 -14.79
C LYS A 223 4.53 8.25 -14.44
N GLU A 224 5.31 9.32 -14.27
CA GLU A 224 6.72 9.19 -13.84
C GLU A 224 6.85 8.58 -12.45
N TYR A 225 6.01 8.99 -11.51
CA TYR A 225 5.93 8.38 -10.18
C TYR A 225 5.54 6.90 -10.26
N ALA A 226 4.51 6.59 -11.04
CA ALA A 226 4.07 5.22 -11.25
C ALA A 226 5.16 4.35 -11.88
N LEU A 227 5.96 4.90 -12.79
CA LEU A 227 7.10 4.22 -13.39
C LEU A 227 8.17 3.91 -12.34
N GLU A 228 8.52 4.87 -11.49
CA GLU A 228 9.53 4.66 -10.45
C GLU A 228 9.11 3.60 -9.43
N GLU A 229 7.83 3.60 -9.01
CA GLU A 229 7.29 2.56 -8.16
C GLU A 229 7.37 1.17 -8.80
N LEU A 230 7.05 1.08 -10.09
CA LEU A 230 7.16 -0.19 -10.82
C LEU A 230 8.62 -0.65 -10.93
N ILE A 231 9.55 0.28 -11.15
CA ILE A 231 11.00 -0.02 -11.16
C ILE A 231 11.43 -0.58 -9.80
N ALA A 232 11.02 0.06 -8.72
CA ALA A 232 11.38 -0.36 -7.37
C ALA A 232 10.78 -1.73 -7.02
N GLU A 233 9.52 -1.96 -7.36
CA GLU A 233 8.86 -3.24 -7.11
C GLU A 233 9.48 -4.39 -7.91
N ILE A 234 9.75 -4.20 -9.20
CA ILE A 234 10.43 -5.20 -10.04
C ILE A 234 11.84 -5.47 -9.50
N GLY A 235 12.60 -4.42 -9.21
CA GLY A 235 13.96 -4.53 -8.71
C GLY A 235 14.03 -5.26 -7.36
N ALA A 236 13.14 -4.92 -6.44
CA ALA A 236 13.04 -5.60 -5.14
C ALA A 236 12.67 -7.08 -5.28
N ASN A 237 11.72 -7.42 -6.16
CA ASN A 237 11.36 -8.82 -6.40
C ASN A 237 12.53 -9.63 -6.97
N LEU A 238 13.30 -9.08 -7.92
CA LEU A 238 14.48 -9.73 -8.47
C LEU A 238 15.55 -9.93 -7.39
N LEU A 239 15.81 -8.93 -6.54
CA LEU A 239 16.73 -9.08 -5.41
C LEU A 239 16.24 -10.11 -4.39
N CYS A 240 14.93 -10.18 -4.12
CA CYS A 240 14.35 -11.23 -3.27
C CYS A 240 14.65 -12.64 -3.84
N ILE A 241 14.58 -12.81 -5.16
CA ILE A 241 14.93 -14.07 -5.82
C ILE A 241 16.43 -14.35 -5.67
N ASP A 242 17.29 -13.35 -5.89
CA ASP A 242 18.73 -13.49 -5.75
C ASP A 242 19.17 -13.91 -4.33
N PHE A 243 18.40 -13.50 -3.31
CA PHE A 243 18.64 -13.87 -1.91
C PHE A 243 17.84 -15.10 -1.45
N ASP A 244 17.25 -15.86 -2.36
CA ASP A 244 16.41 -17.03 -2.05
C ASP A 244 15.32 -16.73 -1.01
N MET A 245 14.81 -15.51 -1.05
CA MET A 245 13.72 -15.08 -0.20
C MET A 245 12.41 -15.59 -0.80
N GLN A 246 11.94 -16.74 -0.32
CA GLN A 246 10.72 -17.34 -0.81
C GLN A 246 9.51 -16.49 -0.44
N LYS A 247 8.88 -15.94 -1.45
CA LYS A 247 7.55 -15.36 -1.36
C LYS A 247 6.52 -16.47 -1.54
N LYS A 248 5.73 -16.77 -0.53
CA LYS A 248 4.41 -17.30 -0.82
C LYS A 248 3.64 -16.15 -1.47
N VAL A 249 3.39 -16.29 -2.76
CA VAL A 249 2.75 -15.26 -3.59
C VAL A 249 1.44 -14.86 -2.92
N ASN A 250 1.36 -13.63 -2.43
CA ASN A 250 0.14 -13.13 -1.82
C ASN A 250 -0.78 -12.64 -2.94
N ASP A 251 -2.05 -13.05 -2.93
CA ASP A 251 -3.07 -12.63 -3.91
C ASP A 251 -3.15 -11.11 -4.09
N ASN A 252 -2.80 -10.35 -3.04
CA ASN A 252 -2.74 -8.89 -3.09
C ASN A 252 -1.61 -8.35 -3.99
N SER A 253 -0.43 -8.98 -4.01
CA SER A 253 0.66 -8.58 -4.92
C SER A 253 0.30 -8.85 -6.37
N ILE A 254 -0.39 -9.98 -6.64
CA ILE A 254 -0.89 -10.31 -7.98
C ILE A 254 -1.99 -9.32 -8.40
N ALA A 255 -2.91 -8.98 -7.51
CA ALA A 255 -3.95 -8.00 -7.80
C ALA A 255 -3.37 -6.60 -8.03
N TYR A 256 -2.33 -6.24 -7.30
CA TYR A 256 -1.61 -4.97 -7.46
C TYR A 256 -0.85 -4.94 -8.79
N LEU A 257 -0.07 -5.97 -9.10
CA LEU A 257 0.59 -6.12 -10.41
C LEU A 257 -0.41 -6.16 -11.55
N LYS A 258 -1.54 -6.87 -11.42
CA LYS A 258 -2.61 -6.88 -12.44
C LYS A 258 -3.25 -5.51 -12.64
N SER A 259 -3.46 -4.72 -11.58
CA SER A 259 -4.00 -3.36 -11.71
C SER A 259 -3.02 -2.42 -12.41
N TRP A 260 -1.72 -2.57 -12.14
CA TRP A 260 -0.65 -1.85 -12.82
C TRP A 260 -0.49 -2.30 -14.27
N ILE A 261 -0.47 -3.61 -14.53
CA ILE A 261 -0.44 -4.16 -15.89
C ILE A 261 -1.63 -3.64 -16.69
N LYS A 262 -2.83 -3.65 -16.14
CA LYS A 262 -4.03 -3.14 -16.81
C LYS A 262 -4.01 -1.63 -17.06
N ALA A 263 -3.43 -0.85 -16.15
CA ALA A 263 -3.18 0.58 -16.38
C ALA A 263 -2.09 0.82 -17.45
N LEU A 264 -1.24 -0.17 -17.68
CA LEU A 264 -0.08 -0.16 -18.58
C LEU A 264 -0.31 -0.95 -19.88
N GLU A 265 -1.40 -1.72 -20.01
CA GLU A 265 -1.76 -2.49 -21.23
C GLU A 265 -1.87 -1.61 -22.48
N SER A 266 -1.95 -0.29 -22.30
CA SER A 266 -1.91 0.68 -23.41
C SER A 266 -0.50 1.17 -23.80
N ASP A 267 0.55 0.81 -23.03
CA ASP A 267 1.91 1.35 -23.27
C ASP A 267 3.00 0.32 -22.95
N THR A 268 3.33 -0.51 -23.95
CA THR A 268 4.41 -1.52 -23.86
C THR A 268 5.78 -0.87 -23.61
N VAL A 269 6.01 0.35 -24.08
CA VAL A 269 7.25 1.11 -23.88
C VAL A 269 7.49 1.42 -22.41
N PHE A 270 6.41 1.63 -21.66
CA PHE A 270 6.48 1.89 -20.23
C PHE A 270 6.99 0.65 -19.44
N ILE A 271 6.51 -0.55 -19.79
CA ILE A 271 6.96 -1.80 -19.16
C ILE A 271 8.42 -2.09 -19.51
N GLU A 272 8.80 -1.97 -20.78
CA GLU A 272 10.18 -2.16 -21.21
C GLU A 272 11.13 -1.21 -20.49
N LYS A 273 10.72 0.04 -20.32
CA LYS A 273 11.49 1.05 -19.58
C LYS A 273 11.62 0.67 -18.11
N ALA A 274 10.54 0.21 -17.47
CA ALA A 274 10.58 -0.22 -16.06
C ALA A 274 11.55 -1.40 -15.87
N LEU A 275 11.45 -2.44 -16.71
CA LEU A 275 12.34 -3.61 -16.68
C LEU A 275 13.81 -3.20 -16.88
N SER A 276 14.09 -2.38 -17.89
CA SER A 276 15.45 -1.91 -18.19
C SER A 276 16.05 -1.11 -17.03
N GLN A 277 15.26 -0.21 -16.42
CA GLN A 277 15.73 0.61 -15.31
C GLN A 277 15.88 -0.20 -14.01
N SER A 278 15.03 -1.18 -13.77
CA SER A 278 15.16 -2.10 -12.64
C SER A 278 16.45 -2.90 -12.74
N TRP A 279 16.77 -3.39 -13.93
CA TRP A 279 18.03 -4.11 -14.18
C TRP A 279 19.25 -3.23 -13.92
N LYS A 280 19.26 -1.99 -14.44
CA LYS A 280 20.34 -1.01 -14.17
C LYS A 280 20.50 -0.72 -12.67
N ALA A 281 19.40 -0.65 -11.94
CA ALA A 281 19.44 -0.47 -10.49
C ALA A 281 20.12 -1.64 -9.79
N ILE A 282 19.79 -2.87 -10.18
CA ILE A 282 20.41 -4.08 -9.62
C ILE A 282 21.90 -4.16 -9.98
N GLU A 283 22.27 -3.89 -11.23
CA GLU A 283 23.67 -3.85 -11.65
C GLU A 283 24.47 -2.82 -10.85
N TYR A 284 23.90 -1.62 -10.66
CA TYR A 284 24.52 -0.61 -9.81
C TYR A 284 24.76 -1.13 -8.39
N LEU A 285 23.75 -1.72 -7.76
CA LEU A 285 23.85 -2.25 -6.40
C LEU A 285 24.91 -3.35 -6.29
N LYS A 286 24.98 -4.25 -7.28
CA LYS A 286 25.99 -5.31 -7.31
C LYS A 286 27.42 -4.77 -7.52
N GLY A 287 27.56 -3.67 -8.26
CA GLY A 287 28.86 -3.01 -8.49
C GLY A 287 29.29 -2.03 -7.40
N ASN A 288 28.36 -1.57 -6.55
CA ASN A 288 28.61 -0.52 -5.54
C ASN A 288 29.05 -1.06 -4.17
N LEU A 289 29.39 -2.32 -4.05
CA LEU A 289 29.79 -2.91 -2.77
C LEU A 289 31.13 -2.36 -2.31
N LYS A 290 31.28 -2.13 -1.00
CA LYS A 290 32.56 -1.83 -0.36
C LYS A 290 33.52 -3.00 -0.63
N GLU A 291 34.76 -2.72 -1.01
CA GLU A 291 35.79 -3.77 -1.12
C GLU A 291 35.88 -4.47 0.23
N ASN A 292 35.69 -5.77 0.24
CA ASN A 292 36.00 -6.58 1.40
C ASN A 292 37.52 -6.43 1.65
N LYS A 293 37.89 -5.73 2.72
CA LYS A 293 39.25 -5.86 3.24
C LYS A 293 39.42 -7.34 3.57
N ALA A 294 40.10 -8.07 2.69
CA ALA A 294 40.47 -9.44 2.97
C ALA A 294 41.09 -9.44 4.38
N VAL A 295 40.45 -10.18 5.28
CA VAL A 295 41.05 -10.52 6.56
C VAL A 295 42.35 -11.29 6.19
N LYS A 296 43.48 -10.60 6.20
CA LYS A 296 44.76 -11.25 6.17
C LYS A 296 44.83 -12.08 7.45
N THR A 297 44.50 -13.34 7.33
CA THR A 297 44.86 -14.35 8.32
C THR A 297 46.38 -14.40 8.34
N ALA A 298 46.95 -13.86 9.41
CA ALA A 298 48.35 -14.08 9.78
C ALA A 298 48.51 -15.47 10.35
#